data_4c60ce6ab81b7b1c3b1e119c1bb41449
#
_entry.id   4c60ce6ab81b7b1c3b1e119c1bb41449
#
_cell.length_a   1.000
_cell.length_b   1.000
_cell.length_c   1.000
_cell.angle_alpha   90.00
_cell.angle_beta   90.00
_cell.angle_gamma   90.00
#
_symmetry.space_group_name_H-M   'P 1'
#
loop_
_entity.id
_entity.type
_entity.pdbx_description
1 polymer ?
#
loop_
_entity_poly.entity_id
_entity_poly.type
_entity_poly.pdbx_seq_one_letter_code
_entity_poly.pdbx_strand_id
1 'polypeptide(L)'
;MLRAAALLLALGAGVPALAQQDLPANGLFLIAKPTLLDPNFARTVVLVTQTEDASTVGVIINRPSPLKLSQFLSDEFETHNYRDPIYAGGPVMRQAIVALYRSESVPAAAAFHVLKNVYLTMHGANIKQLLANPGAEYRLYSGFSGWAPRQLESEFVRDGWYVLPADEAMLFRKSAEGIWEELVERAARRAPRTYNSGATIPTQWSAPCDC
;
A
#
# COMPACT_ATOMS: atom_id res chain seq x y z
N MET A 1 -27.15 62.28 30.78
CA MET A 1 -27.14 60.79 31.03
C MET A 1 -26.65 60.09 29.79
N LEU A 2 -25.34 59.82 29.71
CA LEU A 2 -24.73 59.08 28.58
C LEU A 2 -24.69 57.58 28.90
N ARG A 3 -25.27 56.74 28.05
CA ARG A 3 -25.14 55.29 28.12
C ARG A 3 -24.06 54.87 27.11
N ALA A 4 -22.93 54.37 27.66
CA ALA A 4 -21.88 53.74 26.86
C ALA A 4 -22.30 52.32 26.52
N ALA A 5 -22.36 51.99 25.21
CA ALA A 5 -22.54 50.64 24.72
C ALA A 5 -21.15 50.00 24.51
N ALA A 6 -20.84 48.98 25.28
CA ALA A 6 -19.62 48.17 25.11
C ALA A 6 -19.82 47.13 24.00
N LEU A 7 -19.02 47.23 22.95
CA LEU A 7 -18.97 46.29 21.83
C LEU A 7 -18.00 45.16 22.18
N LEU A 8 -18.51 43.95 22.47
CA LEU A 8 -17.72 42.76 22.68
C LEU A 8 -17.35 42.17 21.32
N LEU A 9 -16.09 42.33 20.89
CA LEU A 9 -15.49 41.58 19.79
C LEU A 9 -15.15 40.16 20.28
N ALA A 10 -15.90 39.14 19.81
CA ALA A 10 -15.55 37.77 19.99
C ALA A 10 -14.46 37.39 18.95
N LEU A 11 -13.19 37.28 19.38
CA LEU A 11 -12.15 36.64 18.58
C LEU A 11 -12.44 35.15 18.52
N GLY A 12 -12.98 34.67 17.40
CA GLY A 12 -13.04 33.28 17.05
C GLY A 12 -11.62 32.79 16.74
N ALA A 13 -10.94 32.16 17.71
CA ALA A 13 -9.72 31.41 17.45
C ALA A 13 -10.09 30.20 16.59
N GLY A 14 -9.87 30.31 15.28
CA GLY A 14 -9.91 29.15 14.37
C GLY A 14 -8.84 28.17 14.79
N VAL A 15 -9.25 26.96 15.23
CA VAL A 15 -8.33 25.84 15.46
C VAL A 15 -7.71 25.52 14.11
N PRO A 16 -6.37 25.57 13.94
CA PRO A 16 -5.77 25.13 12.70
C PRO A 16 -6.13 23.66 12.50
N ALA A 17 -6.79 23.33 11.40
CA ALA A 17 -6.90 21.95 10.96
C ALA A 17 -5.46 21.41 10.84
N LEU A 18 -5.13 20.41 11.65
CA LEU A 18 -3.87 19.69 11.52
C LEU A 18 -3.86 19.14 10.09
N ALA A 19 -3.07 19.76 9.25
CA ALA A 19 -2.79 19.24 7.92
C ALA A 19 -2.23 17.83 8.13
N GLN A 20 -2.96 16.83 7.64
CA GLN A 20 -2.49 15.46 7.61
C GLN A 20 -1.17 15.49 6.84
N GLN A 21 -0.06 15.26 7.51
CA GLN A 21 1.25 15.27 6.87
C GLN A 21 1.25 14.07 5.92
N ASP A 22 1.20 14.35 4.61
CA ASP A 22 1.40 13.33 3.60
C ASP A 22 2.81 12.77 3.75
N LEU A 23 2.91 11.56 4.29
CA LEU A 23 4.17 10.84 4.27
C LEU A 23 4.64 10.74 2.81
N PRO A 24 5.93 10.97 2.55
CA PRO A 24 6.44 10.86 1.19
C PRO A 24 6.18 9.44 0.66
N ALA A 25 5.76 9.35 -0.61
CA ALA A 25 5.53 8.07 -1.27
C ALA A 25 6.80 7.22 -1.19
N ASN A 26 6.68 6.03 -0.58
CA ASN A 26 7.82 5.15 -0.29
C ASN A 26 7.60 3.71 -0.74
N GLY A 27 6.77 3.51 -1.75
CA GLY A 27 6.42 2.19 -2.27
C GLY A 27 7.61 1.38 -2.78
N LEU A 28 7.73 0.15 -2.30
CA LEU A 28 8.73 -0.82 -2.73
C LEU A 28 8.07 -2.13 -3.17
N PHE A 29 8.75 -2.87 -4.05
CA PHE A 29 8.47 -4.28 -4.31
C PHE A 29 9.38 -5.15 -3.45
N LEU A 30 8.77 -6.03 -2.66
CA LEU A 30 9.41 -7.21 -2.10
C LEU A 30 9.16 -8.37 -3.05
N ILE A 31 10.21 -8.87 -3.67
CA ILE A 31 10.15 -9.98 -4.61
C ILE A 31 10.69 -11.22 -3.92
N ALA A 32 9.83 -12.21 -3.72
CA ALA A 32 10.21 -13.47 -3.10
C ALA A 32 11.34 -14.12 -3.90
N LYS A 33 12.47 -14.42 -3.25
CA LYS A 33 13.55 -15.20 -3.90
C LYS A 33 13.08 -16.61 -4.19
N PRO A 34 13.62 -17.29 -5.20
CA PRO A 34 13.29 -18.69 -5.49
C PRO A 34 13.48 -19.64 -4.30
N THR A 35 14.34 -19.26 -3.35
CA THR A 35 14.65 -20.01 -2.12
C THR A 35 13.64 -19.76 -0.99
N LEU A 36 12.75 -18.76 -1.11
CA LEU A 36 11.72 -18.50 -0.10
C LEU A 36 10.60 -19.53 -0.22
N LEU A 37 10.53 -20.44 0.76
CA LEU A 37 9.58 -21.57 0.79
C LEU A 37 8.30 -21.30 1.58
N ASP A 38 8.14 -20.11 2.20
CA ASP A 38 6.92 -19.74 2.91
C ASP A 38 5.71 -19.82 1.95
N PRO A 39 4.71 -20.66 2.21
CA PRO A 39 3.58 -20.87 1.30
C PRO A 39 2.72 -19.59 1.12
N ASN A 40 2.78 -18.64 2.06
CA ASN A 40 2.10 -17.37 1.91
C ASN A 40 2.81 -16.46 0.90
N PHE A 41 4.13 -16.61 0.73
CA PHE A 41 4.93 -15.67 -0.05
C PHE A 41 5.75 -16.30 -1.18
N ALA A 42 5.85 -17.63 -1.26
CA ALA A 42 6.58 -18.28 -2.36
C ALA A 42 6.09 -17.77 -3.73
N ARG A 43 7.03 -17.33 -4.60
CA ARG A 43 6.78 -16.79 -5.95
C ARG A 43 5.85 -15.57 -5.97
N THR A 44 5.90 -14.71 -4.95
CA THR A 44 5.10 -13.48 -4.91
C THR A 44 5.94 -12.23 -5.12
N VAL A 45 5.24 -11.19 -5.55
CA VAL A 45 5.67 -9.81 -5.50
C VAL A 45 4.70 -9.07 -4.59
N VAL A 46 5.22 -8.48 -3.52
CA VAL A 46 4.42 -7.69 -2.58
C VAL A 46 4.75 -6.21 -2.77
N LEU A 47 3.77 -5.42 -3.12
CA LEU A 47 3.86 -3.97 -3.01
C LEU A 47 3.76 -3.61 -1.54
N VAL A 48 4.73 -2.88 -1.01
CA VAL A 48 4.74 -2.45 0.40
C VAL A 48 4.95 -0.96 0.53
N THR A 49 4.43 -0.40 1.61
CA THR A 49 4.67 0.96 2.06
C THR A 49 4.84 0.97 3.58
N GLN A 50 5.65 1.89 4.10
CA GLN A 50 5.84 2.05 5.53
C GLN A 50 4.80 3.02 6.08
N THR A 51 4.29 2.71 7.27
CA THR A 51 3.34 3.52 8.02
C THR A 51 4.07 4.45 9.00
N GLU A 52 3.37 5.41 9.59
CA GLU A 52 3.96 6.39 10.52
C GLU A 52 4.58 5.74 11.77
N ASP A 53 4.03 4.62 12.23
CA ASP A 53 4.54 3.85 13.38
C ASP A 53 5.68 2.87 13.01
N ALA A 54 6.29 3.05 11.84
CA ALA A 54 7.33 2.19 11.28
C ALA A 54 6.91 0.74 11.01
N SER A 55 5.61 0.42 11.06
CA SER A 55 5.09 -0.83 10.53
C SER A 55 5.14 -0.82 9.01
N THR A 56 5.05 -1.99 8.40
CA THR A 56 4.96 -2.12 6.93
C THR A 56 3.66 -2.79 6.56
N VAL A 57 2.95 -2.22 5.62
CA VAL A 57 1.71 -2.77 5.05
C VAL A 57 1.85 -2.95 3.54
N GLY A 58 1.22 -3.97 2.99
CA GLY A 58 1.30 -4.20 1.55
C GLY A 58 0.32 -5.23 1.03
N VAL A 59 0.33 -5.42 -0.29
CA VAL A 59 -0.50 -6.40 -0.99
C VAL A 59 0.30 -7.19 -2.01
N ILE A 60 0.03 -8.49 -2.11
CA ILE A 60 0.59 -9.35 -3.15
C ILE A 60 -0.08 -8.99 -4.48
N ILE A 61 0.70 -8.51 -5.45
CA ILE A 61 0.16 -7.98 -6.72
C ILE A 61 0.00 -9.01 -7.82
N ASN A 62 0.59 -10.20 -7.67
CA ASN A 62 0.65 -11.23 -8.71
C ASN A 62 -0.09 -12.53 -8.37
N ARG A 63 -1.07 -12.50 -7.46
CA ARG A 63 -1.85 -13.69 -7.06
C ARG A 63 -3.35 -13.48 -7.30
N PRO A 64 -3.84 -13.57 -8.55
CA PRO A 64 -5.28 -13.48 -8.84
C PRO A 64 -6.01 -14.65 -8.17
N SER A 65 -7.25 -14.41 -7.74
CA SER A 65 -8.09 -15.40 -7.06
C SER A 65 -9.43 -15.57 -7.79
N PRO A 66 -10.13 -16.71 -7.62
CA PRO A 66 -11.45 -16.92 -8.16
C PRO A 66 -12.57 -16.25 -7.34
N LEU A 67 -12.24 -15.51 -6.29
CA LEU A 67 -13.19 -14.90 -5.38
C LEU A 67 -13.98 -13.78 -6.09
N LYS A 68 -15.25 -13.65 -5.72
CA LYS A 68 -16.14 -12.59 -6.22
C LYS A 68 -16.31 -11.51 -5.17
N LEU A 69 -16.36 -10.25 -5.62
CA LEU A 69 -16.46 -9.09 -4.73
C LEU A 69 -17.75 -9.13 -3.85
N SER A 70 -18.84 -9.68 -4.38
CA SER A 70 -20.10 -9.86 -3.64
C SER A 70 -19.99 -10.79 -2.43
N GLN A 71 -18.91 -11.54 -2.27
CA GLN A 71 -18.64 -12.35 -1.07
C GLN A 71 -18.09 -11.55 0.10
N PHE A 72 -17.63 -10.31 -0.16
CA PHE A 72 -16.93 -9.45 0.81
C PHE A 72 -17.71 -8.18 1.16
N LEU A 73 -18.51 -7.67 0.24
CA LEU A 73 -19.20 -6.40 0.37
C LEU A 73 -20.70 -6.61 0.29
N SER A 74 -21.45 -5.83 1.08
CA SER A 74 -22.90 -5.82 1.08
C SER A 74 -23.49 -5.19 -0.19
N ASP A 75 -24.80 -5.32 -0.37
CA ASP A 75 -25.54 -4.83 -1.55
C ASP A 75 -25.53 -3.30 -1.71
N GLU A 76 -25.11 -2.57 -0.66
CA GLU A 76 -24.92 -1.10 -0.74
C GLU A 76 -23.74 -0.68 -1.62
N PHE A 77 -22.85 -1.61 -1.98
CA PHE A 77 -21.72 -1.41 -2.87
C PHE A 77 -22.08 -1.82 -4.30
N GLU A 78 -21.72 -1.01 -5.28
CA GLU A 78 -21.95 -1.31 -6.70
C GLU A 78 -20.95 -2.36 -7.22
N THR A 79 -20.95 -3.55 -6.61
CA THR A 79 -19.99 -4.63 -6.88
C THR A 79 -20.02 -5.12 -8.32
N HIS A 80 -21.13 -4.95 -9.02
CA HIS A 80 -21.33 -5.34 -10.41
C HIS A 80 -20.49 -4.50 -11.42
N ASN A 81 -20.02 -3.33 -10.99
CA ASN A 81 -19.15 -2.49 -11.82
C ASN A 81 -17.71 -3.01 -11.87
N TYR A 82 -17.28 -3.84 -10.91
CA TYR A 82 -15.94 -4.42 -10.88
C TYR A 82 -15.89 -5.71 -11.70
N ARG A 83 -15.02 -5.75 -12.71
CA ARG A 83 -14.89 -6.85 -13.66
C ARG A 83 -13.55 -7.58 -13.58
N ASP A 84 -12.55 -6.96 -12.97
CA ASP A 84 -11.23 -7.56 -12.83
C ASP A 84 -11.22 -8.66 -11.76
N PRO A 85 -10.24 -9.57 -11.76
CA PRO A 85 -10.08 -10.53 -10.69
C PRO A 85 -9.74 -9.83 -9.37
N ILE A 86 -10.25 -10.36 -8.26
CA ILE A 86 -9.74 -9.99 -6.93
C ILE A 86 -8.43 -10.75 -6.71
N TYR A 87 -7.43 -10.07 -6.19
CA TYR A 87 -6.14 -10.67 -5.88
C TYR A 87 -6.09 -11.09 -4.40
N ALA A 88 -5.44 -12.20 -4.08
CA ALA A 88 -5.13 -12.57 -2.70
C ALA A 88 -3.99 -11.68 -2.20
N GLY A 89 -4.31 -10.62 -1.45
CA GLY A 89 -3.35 -9.57 -1.05
C GLY A 89 -2.40 -9.97 0.07
N GLY A 90 -2.71 -11.02 0.82
CA GLY A 90 -1.85 -11.51 1.89
C GLY A 90 -2.58 -12.34 2.95
N PRO A 91 -1.86 -12.83 3.97
CA PRO A 91 -2.41 -13.70 5.00
C PRO A 91 -3.24 -12.99 6.06
N VAL A 92 -3.11 -11.64 6.19
CA VAL A 92 -3.76 -10.87 7.24
C VAL A 92 -5.17 -10.46 6.80
N MET A 93 -6.15 -10.62 7.67
CA MET A 93 -7.56 -10.21 7.47
C MET A 93 -8.11 -10.58 6.08
N ARG A 94 -8.05 -11.84 5.70
CA ARG A 94 -8.43 -12.35 4.37
C ARG A 94 -9.86 -12.00 3.93
N GLN A 95 -10.72 -11.61 4.86
CA GLN A 95 -12.08 -11.16 4.60
C GLN A 95 -12.21 -9.65 4.37
N ALA A 96 -11.13 -8.88 4.58
CA ALA A 96 -11.14 -7.45 4.30
C ALA A 96 -10.81 -7.19 2.83
N ILE A 97 -11.49 -6.20 2.25
CA ILE A 97 -11.15 -5.69 0.93
C ILE A 97 -10.19 -4.53 1.06
N VAL A 98 -9.13 -4.58 0.28
CA VAL A 98 -8.12 -3.53 0.14
C VAL A 98 -8.14 -3.05 -1.31
N ALA A 99 -8.11 -1.74 -1.52
CA ALA A 99 -8.05 -1.15 -2.85
C ALA A 99 -6.70 -0.46 -3.06
N LEU A 100 -6.02 -0.79 -4.15
CA LEU A 100 -4.93 -0.02 -4.73
C LEU A 100 -5.50 0.78 -5.89
N TYR A 101 -5.31 2.09 -5.91
CA TYR A 101 -5.95 2.95 -6.90
C TYR A 101 -5.12 4.18 -7.24
N ARG A 102 -5.39 4.74 -8.42
CA ARG A 102 -4.82 5.99 -8.87
C ARG A 102 -5.73 7.17 -8.53
N SER A 103 -5.16 8.25 -8.01
CA SER A 103 -5.88 9.51 -7.75
C SER A 103 -4.95 10.69 -7.94
N GLU A 104 -5.42 11.72 -8.65
CA GLU A 104 -4.71 12.99 -8.80
C GLU A 104 -4.85 13.89 -7.56
N SER A 105 -5.80 13.58 -6.68
CA SER A 105 -6.01 14.30 -5.43
C SER A 105 -5.79 13.40 -4.22
N VAL A 106 -5.41 14.04 -3.10
CA VAL A 106 -5.30 13.33 -1.81
C VAL A 106 -6.67 12.77 -1.42
N PRO A 107 -6.76 11.49 -1.04
CA PRO A 107 -8.01 10.87 -0.62
C PRO A 107 -8.64 11.56 0.58
N ALA A 108 -9.97 11.73 0.56
CA ALA A 108 -10.71 12.34 1.67
C ALA A 108 -10.78 11.43 2.92
N ALA A 109 -10.68 10.12 2.75
CA ALA A 109 -10.64 9.15 3.83
C ALA A 109 -9.27 8.46 3.90
N ALA A 110 -8.96 7.79 5.02
CA ALA A 110 -7.67 7.19 5.30
C ALA A 110 -7.17 6.30 4.15
N ALA A 111 -5.95 6.57 3.69
CA ALA A 111 -5.24 5.81 2.67
C ALA A 111 -3.72 5.98 2.86
N PHE A 112 -2.96 4.96 2.49
CA PHE A 112 -1.50 5.02 2.47
C PHE A 112 -1.04 5.55 1.11
N HIS A 113 -0.17 6.56 1.12
CA HIS A 113 0.43 7.11 -0.09
C HIS A 113 1.59 6.21 -0.54
N VAL A 114 1.42 5.51 -1.65
CA VAL A 114 2.38 4.48 -2.11
C VAL A 114 3.35 5.02 -3.16
N LEU A 115 2.83 5.66 -4.21
CA LEU A 115 3.59 6.36 -5.25
C LEU A 115 2.92 7.70 -5.53
N LYS A 116 3.51 8.53 -6.37
CA LYS A 116 3.07 9.92 -6.64
C LYS A 116 1.54 10.11 -6.68
N ASN A 117 0.83 9.26 -7.45
CA ASN A 117 -0.62 9.31 -7.61
C ASN A 117 -1.28 7.96 -7.27
N VAL A 118 -0.62 7.12 -6.47
CA VAL A 118 -1.10 5.78 -6.13
C VAL A 118 -1.28 5.65 -4.64
N TYR A 119 -2.45 5.19 -4.25
CA TYR A 119 -2.87 5.03 -2.87
C TYR A 119 -3.35 3.62 -2.59
N LEU A 120 -3.15 3.15 -1.35
CA LEU A 120 -3.66 1.89 -0.83
C LEU A 120 -4.63 2.20 0.30
N THR A 121 -5.84 1.65 0.28
CA THR A 121 -6.86 1.91 1.31
C THR A 121 -7.63 0.65 1.69
N MET A 122 -8.03 0.61 2.95
CA MET A 122 -9.02 -0.36 3.49
C MET A 122 -10.31 0.36 3.90
N HIS A 123 -10.38 1.68 3.70
CA HIS A 123 -11.51 2.48 4.16
C HIS A 123 -12.71 2.33 3.22
N GLY A 124 -13.87 1.91 3.78
CA GLY A 124 -15.08 1.62 3.00
C GLY A 124 -15.59 2.79 2.16
N ALA A 125 -15.45 4.03 2.63
CA ALA A 125 -15.87 5.20 1.85
C ALA A 125 -15.07 5.37 0.55
N ASN A 126 -13.74 5.17 0.58
CA ASN A 126 -12.92 5.21 -0.62
C ASN A 126 -13.29 4.07 -1.57
N ILE A 127 -13.49 2.84 -1.05
CA ILE A 127 -13.88 1.66 -1.86
C ILE A 127 -15.24 1.91 -2.52
N LYS A 128 -16.21 2.44 -1.79
CA LYS A 128 -17.54 2.78 -2.32
C LYS A 128 -17.45 3.80 -3.47
N GLN A 129 -16.65 4.85 -3.28
CA GLN A 129 -16.43 5.87 -4.31
C GLN A 129 -15.76 5.28 -5.56
N LEU A 130 -14.77 4.39 -5.42
CA LEU A 130 -14.10 3.73 -6.54
C LEU A 130 -15.07 2.86 -7.33
N LEU A 131 -15.89 2.05 -6.65
CA LEU A 131 -16.89 1.18 -7.29
C LEU A 131 -17.98 1.97 -8.01
N ALA A 132 -18.35 3.15 -7.51
CA ALA A 132 -19.35 4.02 -8.14
C ALA A 132 -18.79 4.83 -9.31
N ASN A 133 -17.46 4.83 -9.54
CA ASN A 133 -16.82 5.59 -10.63
C ASN A 133 -16.28 4.67 -11.74
N PRO A 134 -16.98 4.55 -12.88
CA PRO A 134 -16.53 3.70 -13.99
C PRO A 134 -15.20 4.10 -14.64
N GLY A 135 -14.75 5.36 -14.42
CA GLY A 135 -13.47 5.87 -14.92
C GLY A 135 -12.30 5.69 -13.96
N ALA A 136 -12.52 5.16 -12.75
CA ALA A 136 -11.46 4.97 -11.79
C ALA A 136 -10.54 3.80 -12.19
N GLU A 137 -9.23 4.00 -12.05
CA GLU A 137 -8.24 2.94 -12.22
C GLU A 137 -7.87 2.38 -10.84
N TYR A 138 -8.27 1.14 -10.57
CA TYR A 138 -8.02 0.50 -9.28
C TYR A 138 -7.98 -1.02 -9.39
N ARG A 139 -7.40 -1.67 -8.37
CA ARG A 139 -7.40 -3.11 -8.15
C ARG A 139 -7.85 -3.44 -6.74
N LEU A 140 -8.57 -4.55 -6.61
CA LEU A 140 -9.05 -5.02 -5.33
C LEU A 140 -8.33 -6.29 -4.89
N TYR A 141 -8.09 -6.36 -3.60
CA TYR A 141 -7.38 -7.44 -2.93
C TYR A 141 -8.20 -7.95 -1.76
N SER A 142 -8.21 -9.26 -1.53
CA SER A 142 -8.71 -9.87 -0.29
C SER A 142 -7.55 -10.07 0.67
N GLY A 143 -7.64 -9.45 1.85
CA GLY A 143 -6.56 -9.42 2.82
C GLY A 143 -5.35 -8.59 2.40
N PHE A 144 -4.37 -8.53 3.27
CA PHE A 144 -3.14 -7.80 3.08
C PHE A 144 -1.95 -8.52 3.74
N SER A 145 -0.75 -8.02 3.48
CA SER A 145 0.49 -8.43 4.15
C SER A 145 0.91 -7.33 5.12
N GLY A 146 1.35 -7.70 6.31
CA GLY A 146 1.74 -6.73 7.32
C GLY A 146 2.93 -7.23 8.12
N TRP A 147 3.83 -6.32 8.46
CA TRP A 147 4.98 -6.53 9.32
C TRP A 147 5.01 -5.49 10.40
N ALA A 148 5.17 -5.93 11.65
CA ALA A 148 5.44 -5.05 12.77
C ALA A 148 6.78 -4.32 12.57
N PRO A 149 7.03 -3.21 13.29
CA PRO A 149 8.34 -2.53 13.25
C PRO A 149 9.49 -3.52 13.46
N ARG A 150 10.52 -3.43 12.61
CA ARG A 150 11.70 -4.31 12.58
C ARG A 150 11.47 -5.78 12.18
N GLN A 151 10.24 -6.22 11.97
CA GLN A 151 9.99 -7.61 11.56
C GLN A 151 10.54 -7.86 10.15
N LEU A 152 10.28 -6.94 9.22
CA LEU A 152 10.73 -7.06 7.83
C LEU A 152 12.26 -7.04 7.72
N GLU A 153 12.96 -6.23 8.51
CA GLU A 153 14.42 -6.21 8.57
C GLU A 153 14.98 -7.57 8.96
N SER A 154 14.33 -8.27 9.91
CA SER A 154 14.76 -9.62 10.30
C SER A 154 14.58 -10.65 9.18
N GLU A 155 13.61 -10.46 8.30
CA GLU A 155 13.41 -11.29 7.11
C GLU A 155 14.46 -10.99 6.03
N PHE A 156 14.91 -9.76 5.89
CA PHE A 156 16.03 -9.41 5.01
C PHE A 156 17.32 -10.11 5.41
N VAL A 157 17.61 -10.21 6.71
CA VAL A 157 18.77 -10.95 7.23
C VAL A 157 18.72 -12.44 6.83
N ARG A 158 17.53 -13.02 6.69
CA ARG A 158 17.31 -14.39 6.23
C ARG A 158 17.42 -14.55 4.71
N ASP A 159 17.68 -13.46 4.00
CA ASP A 159 17.89 -13.42 2.55
C ASP A 159 16.69 -13.95 1.72
N GLY A 160 15.46 -13.76 2.22
CA GLY A 160 14.24 -14.24 1.54
C GLY A 160 13.74 -13.35 0.40
N TRP A 161 14.19 -12.11 0.32
CA TRP A 161 13.63 -11.09 -0.54
C TRP A 161 14.67 -10.36 -1.39
N TYR A 162 14.29 -10.05 -2.64
CA TYR A 162 14.86 -8.92 -3.36
C TYR A 162 14.00 -7.68 -3.12
N VAL A 163 14.62 -6.50 -3.16
CA VAL A 163 13.93 -5.22 -3.00
C VAL A 163 14.17 -4.35 -4.23
N LEU A 164 13.11 -3.85 -4.83
CA LEU A 164 13.17 -2.87 -5.92
C LEU A 164 12.21 -1.71 -5.63
N PRO A 165 12.50 -0.49 -6.11
CA PRO A 165 11.50 0.57 -6.15
C PRO A 165 10.26 0.10 -6.91
N ALA A 166 9.08 0.39 -6.38
CA ALA A 166 7.84 0.09 -7.07
C ALA A 166 7.68 0.99 -8.31
N ASP A 167 7.07 0.45 -9.35
CA ASP A 167 6.70 1.22 -10.54
C ASP A 167 5.24 0.96 -10.94
N GLU A 168 4.58 2.00 -11.45
CA GLU A 168 3.15 1.98 -11.75
C GLU A 168 2.80 1.02 -12.90
N ALA A 169 3.71 0.80 -13.84
CA ALA A 169 3.47 -0.08 -14.99
C ALA A 169 3.23 -1.53 -14.53
N MET A 170 3.91 -1.96 -13.45
CA MET A 170 3.70 -3.28 -12.85
C MET A 170 2.41 -3.33 -12.03
N LEU A 171 2.05 -2.24 -11.34
CA LEU A 171 0.90 -2.21 -10.43
C LEU A 171 -0.44 -2.36 -11.16
N PHE A 172 -0.56 -1.75 -12.34
CA PHE A 172 -1.80 -1.76 -13.14
C PHE A 172 -1.70 -2.61 -14.42
N ARG A 173 -0.69 -3.50 -14.50
CA ARG A 173 -0.52 -4.41 -15.64
C ARG A 173 -1.72 -5.37 -15.74
N LYS A 174 -2.31 -5.51 -16.94
CA LYS A 174 -3.52 -6.31 -17.16
C LYS A 174 -3.40 -7.78 -16.77
N SER A 175 -2.22 -8.39 -16.98
CA SER A 175 -1.96 -9.78 -16.58
C SER A 175 -0.96 -9.83 -15.42
N ALA A 176 -1.26 -10.65 -14.43
CA ALA A 176 -0.34 -10.96 -13.35
C ALA A 176 0.73 -12.00 -13.74
N GLU A 177 0.54 -12.64 -14.89
CA GLU A 177 1.44 -13.68 -15.39
C GLU A 177 2.82 -13.13 -15.71
N GLY A 178 3.86 -13.84 -15.28
CA GLY A 178 5.25 -13.48 -15.53
C GLY A 178 5.79 -12.31 -14.71
N ILE A 179 4.97 -11.64 -13.88
CA ILE A 179 5.43 -10.49 -13.05
C ILE A 179 6.57 -10.92 -12.11
N TRP A 180 6.43 -12.07 -11.44
CA TRP A 180 7.44 -12.53 -10.50
C TRP A 180 8.75 -12.87 -11.21
N GLU A 181 8.69 -13.64 -12.29
CA GLU A 181 9.84 -14.03 -13.09
C GLU A 181 10.60 -12.81 -13.62
N GLU A 182 9.89 -11.85 -14.19
CA GLU A 182 10.46 -10.62 -14.72
C GLU A 182 11.18 -9.80 -13.65
N LEU A 183 10.55 -9.65 -12.47
CA LEU A 183 11.12 -8.88 -11.38
C LEU A 183 12.27 -9.60 -10.68
N VAL A 184 12.25 -10.93 -10.58
CA VAL A 184 13.39 -11.72 -10.11
C VAL A 184 14.59 -11.51 -11.05
N GLU A 185 14.41 -11.62 -12.35
CA GLU A 185 15.48 -11.41 -13.33
C GLU A 185 16.01 -9.96 -13.28
N ARG A 186 15.11 -8.97 -13.18
CA ARG A 186 15.48 -7.55 -13.02
C ARG A 186 16.27 -7.29 -11.76
N ALA A 187 15.89 -7.90 -10.63
CA ALA A 187 16.59 -7.77 -9.36
C ALA A 187 17.96 -8.46 -9.38
N ALA A 188 18.04 -9.67 -9.94
CA ALA A 188 19.29 -10.41 -10.07
C ALA A 188 20.34 -9.66 -10.93
N ARG A 189 19.91 -8.95 -11.98
CA ARG A 189 20.79 -8.09 -12.80
C ARG A 189 21.32 -6.87 -12.05
N ARG A 190 20.58 -6.36 -11.05
CA ARG A 190 20.97 -5.20 -10.24
C ARG A 190 21.80 -5.56 -9.01
N ALA A 191 21.75 -6.81 -8.56
CA ALA A 191 22.58 -7.28 -7.46
C ALA A 191 24.07 -7.20 -7.88
N PRO A 192 24.96 -6.56 -7.09
CA PRO A 192 26.38 -6.59 -7.38
C PRO A 192 26.87 -8.05 -7.41
N ARG A 193 27.72 -8.38 -8.40
CA ARG A 193 28.27 -9.74 -8.59
C ARG A 193 29.17 -10.25 -7.45
N THR A 194 29.37 -9.43 -6.40
CA THR A 194 30.13 -9.79 -5.20
C THR A 194 29.24 -9.65 -4.00
N TYR A 195 28.74 -10.78 -3.53
CA TYR A 195 28.04 -10.88 -2.24
C TYR A 195 29.10 -10.78 -1.14
N ASN A 196 29.16 -9.64 -0.46
CA ASN A 196 29.68 -9.54 0.89
C ASN A 196 28.50 -9.24 1.81
N SER A 197 28.36 -10.05 2.85
CA SER A 197 27.27 -10.17 3.81
C SER A 197 26.93 -8.83 4.50
N GLY A 198 26.17 -7.99 3.80
CA GLY A 198 25.57 -6.77 4.32
C GLY A 198 24.35 -6.45 3.48
N ALA A 199 23.19 -7.01 3.87
CA ALA A 199 21.93 -6.61 3.29
C ALA A 199 21.76 -5.11 3.53
N THR A 200 21.96 -4.29 2.49
CA THR A 200 21.72 -2.85 2.59
C THR A 200 20.20 -2.67 2.58
N ILE A 201 19.64 -2.46 3.76
CA ILE A 201 18.28 -1.94 3.92
C ILE A 201 18.27 -0.60 3.18
N PRO A 202 17.29 -0.34 2.28
CA PRO A 202 17.20 0.96 1.64
C PRO A 202 17.20 2.05 2.71
N THR A 203 18.05 3.06 2.57
CA THR A 203 18.26 4.13 3.58
C THR A 203 16.97 4.86 3.95
N GLN A 204 15.99 4.85 3.06
CA GLN A 204 14.65 5.41 3.31
C GLN A 204 13.84 4.64 4.36
N TRP A 205 14.26 3.41 4.73
CA TRP A 205 13.62 2.56 5.74
C TRP A 205 14.44 2.45 7.02
N SER A 206 15.62 3.06 7.04
CA SER A 206 16.41 3.26 8.26
C SER A 206 15.80 4.46 8.99
N ALA A 207 15.06 4.25 10.05
CA ALA A 207 14.65 5.33 10.93
C ALA A 207 15.92 6.02 11.46
N PRO A 208 16.02 7.35 11.48
CA PRO A 208 17.08 8.02 12.19
C PRO A 208 16.98 7.65 13.66
N CYS A 209 18.03 7.03 14.21
CA CYS A 209 18.19 6.91 15.64
C CYS A 209 18.58 8.31 16.16
N ASP A 210 17.61 9.14 16.47
CA ASP A 210 17.83 10.28 17.37
C ASP A 210 17.78 9.75 18.80
N CYS A 211 18.98 9.56 19.37
CA CYS A 211 19.20 9.41 20.80
C CYS A 211 19.23 10.78 21.45
#